data_348fe5daee5ec55f2166f731aab6b92f
#
_entry.id   348fe5daee5ec55f2166f731aab6b92f
#
_cell.length_a   1.000
_cell.length_b   1.000
_cell.length_c   1.000
_cell.angle_alpha   90.00
_cell.angle_beta   90.00
_cell.angle_gamma   90.00
#
_symmetry.space_group_name_H-M   'P 1'
#
loop_
_entity.id
_entity.type
_entity.pdbx_description
1 polymer ?
#
loop_
_entity_poly.entity_id
_entity_poly.type
_entity_poly.pdbx_seq_one_letter_code
_entity_poly.pdbx_strand_id
1 'polypeptide(L)'
;MQMESYLFPSIIESNNYEIRNVASDLLHGLKFYEDDLGYIIGYLALSEGVAPGKAINSFPNDLEYKLLAKAGLLISYAKNNSPKNLVTGFPYSIYHVNKSKAEDLLNGTHQITFDPAPFEKSGLTQMITTKVNNVEVMPEIEACTIAARKGELRKEDNFFIVSIGYGTLEACLSTEKGLVYRTITSLVGLNYAVNLTIKEISKSFYLGLRTEHQFDVAFKEGKIILNRQELDISQIRKRSLERYYTDIISPYLRNAWKDDDFKNTKSLLLTGGGSLYSDLVDCFKKDFDFLNVQIVPNPLTFASEGYCIRSLENSNGDKDAALGIDIGNSTTVVTLFPKKGEVVES
;
A
#
# COMPACT_ATOMS: atom_id res chain seq x y z
N MET A 1 -12.49 -16.90 2.73
CA MET A 1 -13.22 -15.70 3.17
C MET A 1 -13.10 -14.72 2.02
N GLN A 2 -14.20 -14.38 1.33
CA GLN A 2 -14.10 -13.54 0.13
C GLN A 2 -14.13 -12.07 0.59
N MET A 3 -13.01 -11.38 0.42
CA MET A 3 -12.86 -9.94 0.62
C MET A 3 -12.68 -9.27 -0.74
N GLU A 4 -13.01 -8.00 -0.83
CA GLU A 4 -12.75 -7.16 -2.00
C GLU A 4 -11.77 -6.07 -1.63
N SER A 5 -10.80 -5.84 -2.49
CA SER A 5 -9.77 -4.82 -2.30
C SER A 5 -9.78 -3.81 -3.45
N TYR A 6 -9.80 -2.54 -3.11
CA TYR A 6 -9.77 -1.40 -4.02
C TYR A 6 -8.46 -0.68 -3.83
N LEU A 7 -7.66 -0.63 -4.89
CA LEU A 7 -6.31 -0.07 -4.86
C LEU A 7 -6.25 1.15 -5.77
N PHE A 8 -5.66 2.25 -5.26
CA PHE A 8 -5.37 3.43 -6.06
C PHE A 8 -4.01 4.03 -5.69
N PRO A 9 -3.36 4.74 -6.61
CA PRO A 9 -2.08 5.41 -6.34
C PRO A 9 -2.18 6.44 -5.22
N SER A 10 -1.23 6.48 -4.29
CA SER A 10 -1.13 7.51 -3.24
C SER A 10 -0.53 8.79 -3.81
N ILE A 11 -1.25 9.38 -4.77
CA ILE A 11 -0.84 10.55 -5.56
C ILE A 11 -1.93 11.59 -5.46
N ILE A 12 -1.53 12.85 -5.28
CA ILE A 12 -2.44 13.96 -5.02
C ILE A 12 -1.93 15.19 -5.78
N GLU A 13 -2.87 15.96 -6.29
CA GLU A 13 -2.61 17.30 -6.83
C GLU A 13 -3.74 18.24 -6.47
N SER A 14 -3.44 19.49 -6.11
CA SER A 14 -4.46 20.51 -5.99
C SER A 14 -4.99 20.88 -7.39
N ASN A 15 -6.30 20.86 -7.56
CA ASN A 15 -6.95 21.11 -8.83
C ASN A 15 -8.31 21.76 -8.63
N ASN A 16 -8.40 23.03 -9.02
CA ASN A 16 -9.64 23.80 -8.96
C ASN A 16 -10.35 23.88 -10.32
N TYR A 17 -9.81 23.22 -11.35
CA TYR A 17 -10.42 23.20 -12.67
C TYR A 17 -11.56 22.19 -12.74
N GLU A 18 -12.53 22.48 -13.58
CA GLU A 18 -13.61 21.56 -13.85
C GLU A 18 -13.11 20.37 -14.68
N ILE A 19 -13.40 19.14 -14.20
CA ILE A 19 -13.05 17.89 -14.87
C ILE A 19 -14.36 17.11 -15.04
N ARG A 20 -14.71 16.73 -16.27
CA ARG A 20 -15.97 16.03 -16.56
C ARG A 20 -15.78 14.84 -17.48
N ASN A 21 -16.45 13.72 -17.16
CA ASN A 21 -16.57 12.54 -18.02
C ASN A 21 -15.23 11.98 -18.53
N VAL A 22 -14.22 11.93 -17.67
CA VAL A 22 -12.88 11.41 -18.01
C VAL A 22 -12.58 10.07 -17.31
N ALA A 23 -13.39 9.70 -16.32
CA ALA A 23 -13.20 8.49 -15.52
C ALA A 23 -14.37 7.50 -15.70
N SER A 24 -14.10 6.21 -15.53
CA SER A 24 -15.09 5.15 -15.67
C SER A 24 -16.01 5.02 -14.45
N ASP A 25 -15.49 5.34 -13.28
CA ASP A 25 -16.13 5.11 -11.99
C ASP A 25 -15.51 5.97 -10.88
N LEU A 26 -16.04 5.84 -9.67
CA LEU A 26 -15.56 6.56 -8.49
C LEU A 26 -14.05 6.34 -8.23
N LEU A 27 -13.55 5.11 -8.35
CA LEU A 27 -12.14 4.79 -8.06
C LEU A 27 -11.17 5.52 -8.98
N HIS A 28 -11.57 5.72 -10.25
CA HIS A 28 -10.80 6.43 -11.26
C HIS A 28 -11.06 7.94 -11.29
N GLY A 29 -12.14 8.41 -10.62
CA GLY A 29 -12.60 9.79 -10.65
C GLY A 29 -12.55 10.52 -9.30
N LEU A 30 -11.61 10.19 -8.40
CA LEU A 30 -11.53 10.76 -7.07
C LEU A 30 -11.16 12.25 -7.10
N LYS A 31 -12.14 13.12 -6.87
CA LYS A 31 -11.97 14.56 -6.74
C LYS A 31 -12.68 15.06 -5.48
N PHE A 32 -11.95 15.73 -4.61
CA PHE A 32 -12.41 16.18 -3.29
C PHE A 32 -12.31 17.69 -3.13
N TYR A 33 -13.08 18.21 -2.19
CA TYR A 33 -12.91 19.57 -1.69
C TYR A 33 -12.57 19.55 -0.20
N GLU A 34 -11.53 20.28 0.16
CA GLU A 34 -11.09 20.51 1.54
C GLU A 34 -10.80 22.00 1.68
N ASP A 35 -11.44 22.68 2.64
CA ASP A 35 -11.28 24.12 2.88
C ASP A 35 -11.44 24.96 1.58
N ASP A 36 -12.47 24.63 0.78
CA ASP A 36 -12.79 25.27 -0.52
C ASP A 36 -11.74 25.06 -1.64
N LEU A 37 -10.72 24.23 -1.39
CA LEU A 37 -9.73 23.85 -2.37
C LEU A 37 -10.05 22.48 -2.97
N GLY A 38 -9.94 22.36 -4.29
CA GLY A 38 -10.12 21.10 -5.01
C GLY A 38 -8.83 20.29 -5.05
N TYR A 39 -8.96 18.96 -4.91
CA TYR A 39 -7.87 17.98 -5.00
C TYR A 39 -8.29 16.82 -5.84
N ILE A 40 -7.41 16.39 -6.75
CA ILE A 40 -7.53 15.16 -7.51
C ILE A 40 -6.59 14.11 -6.92
N ILE A 41 -7.06 12.85 -6.86
CA ILE A 41 -6.36 11.79 -6.13
C ILE A 41 -6.28 10.54 -7.01
N GLY A 42 -5.20 9.79 -6.84
CA GLY A 42 -5.02 8.49 -7.42
C GLY A 42 -4.94 8.49 -8.94
N TYR A 43 -5.79 7.69 -9.58
CA TYR A 43 -5.82 7.58 -11.05
C TYR A 43 -6.18 8.88 -11.74
N LEU A 44 -7.10 9.68 -11.16
CA LEU A 44 -7.46 10.97 -11.72
C LEU A 44 -6.29 11.95 -11.68
N ALA A 45 -5.50 11.96 -10.60
CA ALA A 45 -4.31 12.79 -10.51
C ALA A 45 -3.24 12.36 -11.53
N LEU A 46 -3.17 11.07 -11.87
CA LEU A 46 -2.25 10.58 -12.90
C LEU A 46 -2.66 10.96 -14.31
N SER A 47 -3.97 10.93 -14.62
CA SER A 47 -4.46 11.20 -15.97
C SER A 47 -4.61 12.70 -16.26
N GLU A 48 -5.11 13.47 -15.29
CA GLU A 48 -5.50 14.86 -15.46
C GLU A 48 -4.57 15.87 -14.75
N GLY A 49 -3.67 15.38 -13.88
CA GLY A 49 -2.72 16.22 -13.15
C GLY A 49 -1.59 16.75 -14.03
N VAL A 50 -1.10 17.94 -13.71
CA VAL A 50 0.04 18.60 -14.37
C VAL A 50 1.36 18.20 -13.70
N ALA A 51 1.36 18.12 -12.37
CA ALA A 51 2.52 17.81 -11.57
C ALA A 51 2.11 17.06 -10.27
N PRO A 52 1.47 15.89 -10.41
CA PRO A 52 0.96 15.15 -9.27
C PRO A 52 2.08 14.73 -8.32
N GLY A 53 1.88 15.02 -7.03
CA GLY A 53 2.81 14.68 -5.96
C GLY A 53 2.50 13.32 -5.36
N LYS A 54 3.55 12.58 -4.97
CA LYS A 54 3.44 11.33 -4.22
C LYS A 54 3.34 11.64 -2.73
N ALA A 55 2.42 10.98 -2.03
CA ALA A 55 2.28 11.08 -0.58
C ALA A 55 3.35 10.22 0.13
N ILE A 56 4.64 10.64 0.03
CA ILE A 56 5.76 9.91 0.61
C ILE A 56 5.89 10.29 2.08
N ASN A 57 5.94 9.26 2.96
CA ASN A 57 6.07 9.43 4.42
C ASN A 57 5.04 10.40 5.00
N SER A 58 3.81 10.38 4.49
CA SER A 58 2.74 11.19 5.04
C SER A 58 2.28 10.67 6.41
N PHE A 59 2.03 11.60 7.32
CA PHE A 59 1.62 11.33 8.69
C PHE A 59 0.18 11.81 8.93
N PRO A 60 -0.50 11.39 10.00
CA PRO A 60 -1.88 11.76 10.26
C PRO A 60 -2.17 13.27 10.29
N ASN A 61 -1.17 14.10 10.59
CA ASN A 61 -1.32 15.56 10.57
C ASN A 61 -1.23 16.16 9.17
N ASP A 62 -0.70 15.43 8.20
CA ASP A 62 -0.47 15.92 6.86
C ASP A 62 -1.77 15.89 6.04
N LEU A 63 -1.94 16.84 5.14
CA LEU A 63 -3.10 16.94 4.27
C LEU A 63 -3.24 15.71 3.38
N GLU A 64 -2.12 15.23 2.85
CA GLU A 64 -2.06 14.07 1.97
C GLU A 64 -2.62 12.81 2.67
N TYR A 65 -2.23 12.56 3.92
CA TYR A 65 -2.75 11.43 4.68
C TYR A 65 -4.26 11.56 4.90
N LYS A 66 -4.74 12.76 5.25
CA LYS A 66 -6.17 13.03 5.46
C LYS A 66 -6.99 12.80 4.20
N LEU A 67 -6.50 13.27 3.06
CA LEU A 67 -7.17 13.11 1.77
C LEU A 67 -7.21 11.64 1.33
N LEU A 68 -6.11 10.89 1.49
CA LEU A 68 -6.08 9.46 1.19
C LEU A 68 -7.02 8.67 2.11
N ALA A 69 -7.06 9.01 3.40
CA ALA A 69 -7.99 8.41 4.34
C ALA A 69 -9.46 8.70 3.97
N LYS A 70 -9.79 9.96 3.63
CA LYS A 70 -11.12 10.34 3.15
C LYS A 70 -11.49 9.61 1.86
N ALA A 71 -10.55 9.41 0.93
CA ALA A 71 -10.76 8.62 -0.27
C ALA A 71 -11.10 7.16 0.06
N GLY A 72 -10.37 6.55 0.99
CA GLY A 72 -10.66 5.21 1.48
C GLY A 72 -12.04 5.09 2.14
N LEU A 73 -12.42 6.07 2.96
CA LEU A 73 -13.75 6.11 3.58
C LEU A 73 -14.87 6.32 2.55
N LEU A 74 -14.67 7.16 1.53
CA LEU A 74 -15.65 7.37 0.45
C LEU A 74 -15.85 6.10 -0.36
N ILE A 75 -14.79 5.39 -0.73
CA ILE A 75 -14.86 4.11 -1.45
C ILE A 75 -15.61 3.09 -0.59
N SER A 76 -15.29 2.99 0.70
CA SER A 76 -16.00 2.11 1.64
C SER A 76 -17.49 2.45 1.73
N TYR A 77 -17.84 3.75 1.84
CA TYR A 77 -19.22 4.22 1.88
C TYR A 77 -20.00 3.86 0.62
N ALA A 78 -19.40 4.07 -0.56
CA ALA A 78 -20.02 3.76 -1.85
C ALA A 78 -20.32 2.25 -2.00
N LYS A 79 -19.51 1.38 -1.39
CA LYS A 79 -19.72 -0.07 -1.38
C LYS A 79 -20.71 -0.52 -0.30
N ASN A 80 -20.60 0.06 0.87
CA ASN A 80 -21.46 -0.23 2.00
C ASN A 80 -21.44 0.95 2.99
N ASN A 81 -22.56 1.64 3.15
CA ASN A 81 -22.71 2.83 3.99
C ASN A 81 -22.89 2.55 5.50
N SER A 82 -22.74 1.31 5.95
CA SER A 82 -22.79 0.95 7.37
C SER A 82 -21.67 1.63 8.15
N PRO A 83 -21.87 1.99 9.44
CA PRO A 83 -20.79 2.45 10.30
C PRO A 83 -19.67 1.44 10.39
N LYS A 84 -18.41 1.90 10.35
CA LYS A 84 -17.23 1.04 10.23
C LYS A 84 -16.47 0.91 11.56
N ASN A 85 -15.87 -0.25 11.75
CA ASN A 85 -14.73 -0.46 12.61
C ASN A 85 -13.51 -0.51 11.70
N LEU A 86 -12.64 0.48 11.80
CA LEU A 86 -11.48 0.64 10.91
C LEU A 86 -10.23 0.08 11.57
N VAL A 87 -9.50 -0.71 10.82
CA VAL A 87 -8.10 -1.05 11.16
C VAL A 87 -7.18 -0.53 10.07
N THR A 88 -6.12 0.15 10.49
CA THR A 88 -5.06 0.68 9.63
C THR A 88 -3.72 0.50 10.31
N GLY A 89 -2.62 0.92 9.68
CA GLY A 89 -1.33 0.75 10.31
C GLY A 89 -0.23 1.62 9.76
N PHE A 90 0.92 1.47 10.38
CA PHE A 90 2.17 2.10 10.01
C PHE A 90 3.31 1.10 10.09
N PRO A 91 4.42 1.34 9.39
CA PRO A 91 5.65 0.61 9.63
C PRO A 91 6.02 0.59 11.12
N TYR A 92 6.52 -0.54 11.60
CA TYR A 92 6.85 -0.78 13.01
C TYR A 92 7.73 0.33 13.61
N SER A 93 8.68 0.85 12.82
CA SER A 93 9.61 1.90 13.25
C SER A 93 8.93 3.23 13.64
N ILE A 94 7.76 3.53 13.06
CA ILE A 94 7.04 4.80 13.27
C ILE A 94 5.64 4.61 13.89
N TYR A 95 5.23 3.37 14.08
CA TYR A 95 3.91 2.99 14.60
C TYR A 95 3.58 3.70 15.92
N HIS A 96 4.48 3.60 16.92
CA HIS A 96 4.21 4.16 18.24
C HIS A 96 4.02 5.69 18.25
N VAL A 97 4.64 6.40 17.32
CA VAL A 97 4.56 7.86 17.22
C VAL A 97 3.25 8.31 16.57
N ASN A 98 2.70 7.48 15.67
CA ASN A 98 1.57 7.87 14.83
C ASN A 98 0.24 7.24 15.28
N LYS A 99 0.28 6.20 16.12
CA LYS A 99 -0.90 5.44 16.54
C LYS A 99 -2.02 6.35 17.06
N SER A 100 -1.80 7.06 18.16
CA SER A 100 -2.86 7.88 18.77
C SER A 100 -3.36 8.99 17.85
N LYS A 101 -2.46 9.60 17.07
CA LYS A 101 -2.84 10.66 16.12
C LYS A 101 -3.76 10.13 15.02
N ALA A 102 -3.50 8.93 14.52
CA ALA A 102 -4.34 8.32 13.51
C ALA A 102 -5.68 7.84 14.11
N GLU A 103 -5.67 7.28 15.32
CA GLU A 103 -6.89 6.92 16.05
C GLU A 103 -7.77 8.15 16.26
N ASP A 104 -7.21 9.28 16.72
CA ASP A 104 -7.94 10.53 16.94
C ASP A 104 -8.48 11.13 15.63
N LEU A 105 -7.69 11.07 14.54
CA LEU A 105 -8.09 11.60 13.23
C LEU A 105 -9.23 10.80 12.60
N LEU A 106 -9.18 9.47 12.70
CA LEU A 106 -10.04 8.57 11.94
C LEU A 106 -11.29 8.14 12.70
N ASN A 107 -11.35 8.33 14.02
CA ASN A 107 -12.50 7.98 14.82
C ASN A 107 -13.60 9.04 14.73
N GLY A 108 -14.87 8.61 14.71
CA GLY A 108 -16.01 9.51 14.75
C GLY A 108 -16.75 9.66 13.43
N THR A 109 -17.32 10.84 13.22
CA THR A 109 -18.13 11.15 12.03
C THR A 109 -17.34 12.00 11.05
N HIS A 110 -17.29 11.58 9.80
CA HIS A 110 -16.57 12.25 8.71
C HIS A 110 -17.55 12.80 7.68
N GLN A 111 -17.42 14.09 7.39
CA GLN A 111 -18.07 14.74 6.26
C GLN A 111 -17.05 14.78 5.11
N ILE A 112 -17.45 14.28 3.95
CA ILE A 112 -16.61 14.21 2.76
C ILE A 112 -17.34 14.89 1.62
N THR A 113 -16.77 16.01 1.15
CA THR A 113 -17.27 16.75 -0.01
C THR A 113 -16.46 16.31 -1.24
N PHE A 114 -17.14 15.78 -2.27
CA PHE A 114 -16.51 15.29 -3.47
C PHE A 114 -17.28 15.72 -4.73
N ASP A 115 -16.59 15.72 -5.85
CA ASP A 115 -17.14 16.06 -7.17
C ASP A 115 -17.31 14.76 -7.99
N PRO A 116 -18.53 14.32 -8.29
CA PRO A 116 -18.76 13.16 -9.15
C PRO A 116 -18.65 13.47 -10.65
N ALA A 117 -18.53 14.74 -11.07
CA ALA A 117 -18.46 15.12 -12.47
C ALA A 117 -17.38 14.40 -13.30
N PRO A 118 -16.23 13.97 -12.75
CA PRO A 118 -15.27 13.17 -13.49
C PRO A 118 -15.84 11.86 -14.03
N PHE A 119 -16.80 11.22 -13.35
CA PHE A 119 -17.37 9.91 -13.72
C PHE A 119 -18.90 9.89 -13.89
N GLU A 120 -19.61 10.97 -13.50
CA GLU A 120 -21.07 11.10 -13.66
C GLU A 120 -21.44 12.28 -14.55
N LYS A 121 -22.27 12.04 -15.58
CA LYS A 121 -22.66 13.07 -16.57
C LYS A 121 -23.39 14.29 -15.98
N SER A 122 -24.14 14.11 -14.90
CA SER A 122 -24.95 15.16 -14.26
C SER A 122 -24.47 15.50 -12.84
N GLY A 123 -23.22 15.20 -12.53
CA GLY A 123 -22.68 15.30 -11.18
C GLY A 123 -22.64 16.74 -10.69
N LEU A 124 -23.37 17.02 -9.63
CA LEU A 124 -23.17 18.18 -8.77
C LEU A 124 -22.31 17.75 -7.59
N THR A 125 -21.50 18.66 -7.06
CA THR A 125 -20.73 18.44 -5.82
C THR A 125 -21.64 17.84 -4.76
N GLN A 126 -21.21 16.73 -4.18
CA GLN A 126 -21.94 15.96 -3.18
C GLN A 126 -21.20 16.00 -1.85
N MET A 127 -21.97 15.95 -0.76
CA MET A 127 -21.44 15.76 0.58
C MET A 127 -22.07 14.50 1.17
N ILE A 128 -21.21 13.58 1.59
CA ILE A 128 -21.63 12.40 2.34
C ILE A 128 -21.20 12.51 3.80
N THR A 129 -21.91 11.79 4.66
CA THR A 129 -21.54 11.60 6.06
C THR A 129 -21.35 10.12 6.32
N THR A 130 -20.16 9.73 6.76
CA THR A 130 -19.84 8.36 7.15
C THR A 130 -19.37 8.32 8.60
N LYS A 131 -19.54 7.18 9.26
CA LYS A 131 -19.19 7.01 10.68
C LYS A 131 -18.19 5.88 10.86
N VAL A 132 -17.14 6.17 11.61
CA VAL A 132 -16.19 5.18 12.13
C VAL A 132 -16.44 5.05 13.63
N ASN A 133 -16.87 3.88 14.08
CA ASN A 133 -17.23 3.63 15.49
C ASN A 133 -16.01 3.34 16.35
N ASN A 134 -15.02 2.70 15.76
CA ASN A 134 -13.77 2.32 16.43
C ASN A 134 -12.62 2.29 15.42
N VAL A 135 -11.45 2.72 15.86
CA VAL A 135 -10.21 2.67 15.08
C VAL A 135 -9.18 1.90 15.88
N GLU A 136 -8.56 0.91 15.26
CA GLU A 136 -7.35 0.26 15.76
C GLU A 136 -6.21 0.55 14.78
N VAL A 137 -5.08 1.01 15.32
CA VAL A 137 -3.85 1.19 14.55
C VAL A 137 -2.82 0.18 15.01
N MET A 138 -2.22 -0.54 14.07
CA MET A 138 -1.28 -1.63 14.34
C MET A 138 -0.05 -1.59 13.43
N PRO A 139 1.04 -2.30 13.74
CA PRO A 139 2.17 -2.45 12.83
C PRO A 139 1.77 -3.16 11.52
N GLU A 140 2.23 -2.63 10.36
CA GLU A 140 1.95 -3.21 9.05
C GLU A 140 2.37 -4.67 8.95
N ILE A 141 3.57 -4.99 9.44
CA ILE A 141 4.09 -6.37 9.39
C ILE A 141 3.25 -7.35 10.22
N GLU A 142 2.60 -6.89 11.30
CA GLU A 142 1.68 -7.70 12.09
C GLU A 142 0.41 -8.01 11.30
N ALA A 143 -0.13 -7.04 10.57
CA ALA A 143 -1.26 -7.26 9.67
C ALA A 143 -0.92 -8.30 8.59
N CYS A 144 0.27 -8.22 7.99
CA CYS A 144 0.75 -9.23 7.05
C CYS A 144 0.79 -10.64 7.68
N THR A 145 1.17 -10.77 8.96
CA THR A 145 1.12 -12.08 9.64
C THR A 145 -0.31 -12.56 9.88
N ILE A 146 -1.25 -11.67 10.17
CA ILE A 146 -2.68 -11.99 10.30
C ILE A 146 -3.23 -12.49 8.95
N ALA A 147 -2.92 -11.79 7.85
CA ALA A 147 -3.32 -12.21 6.52
C ALA A 147 -2.76 -13.60 6.15
N ALA A 148 -1.50 -13.89 6.47
CA ALA A 148 -0.89 -15.19 6.23
C ALA A 148 -1.56 -16.31 7.03
N ARG A 149 -1.92 -16.06 8.30
CA ARG A 149 -2.49 -17.08 9.19
C ARG A 149 -3.99 -17.27 9.02
N LYS A 150 -4.74 -16.18 8.84
CA LYS A 150 -6.22 -16.19 8.87
C LYS A 150 -6.86 -15.92 7.52
N GLY A 151 -6.07 -15.43 6.54
CA GLY A 151 -6.49 -15.21 5.17
C GLY A 151 -6.53 -16.46 4.32
N GLU A 152 -6.26 -16.31 3.03
CA GLU A 152 -6.32 -17.40 2.06
C GLU A 152 -5.26 -18.49 2.31
N LEU A 153 -4.04 -18.10 2.68
CA LEU A 153 -2.92 -19.02 2.88
C LEU A 153 -3.09 -19.97 4.09
N ARG A 154 -3.77 -19.55 5.14
CA ARG A 154 -4.01 -20.32 6.37
C ARG A 154 -2.75 -21.02 6.91
N LYS A 155 -1.63 -20.27 6.96
CA LYS A 155 -0.36 -20.78 7.43
C LYS A 155 -0.44 -21.14 8.91
N GLU A 156 -0.26 -22.43 9.23
CA GLU A 156 -0.22 -22.94 10.62
C GLU A 156 1.21 -23.06 11.13
N ASP A 157 2.16 -23.48 10.27
CA ASP A 157 3.58 -23.65 10.56
C ASP A 157 4.29 -22.29 10.81
N ASN A 158 5.55 -22.38 11.27
CA ASN A 158 6.42 -21.21 11.38
C ASN A 158 6.84 -20.71 10.00
N PHE A 159 6.88 -19.38 9.83
CA PHE A 159 7.35 -18.76 8.58
C PHE A 159 8.01 -17.40 8.85
N PHE A 160 8.98 -17.07 8.04
CA PHE A 160 9.44 -15.70 7.89
C PHE A 160 8.53 -14.98 6.89
N ILE A 161 8.32 -13.68 7.11
CA ILE A 161 7.62 -12.81 6.15
C ILE A 161 8.39 -11.52 5.95
N VAL A 162 8.49 -11.10 4.70
CA VAL A 162 9.11 -9.83 4.29
C VAL A 162 8.11 -9.04 3.45
N SER A 163 7.67 -7.89 3.96
CA SER A 163 6.88 -6.90 3.22
C SER A 163 7.80 -5.87 2.59
N ILE A 164 7.80 -5.79 1.27
CA ILE A 164 8.68 -4.90 0.50
C ILE A 164 7.85 -3.77 -0.08
N GLY A 165 7.66 -2.71 0.70
CA GLY A 165 6.98 -1.50 0.26
C GLY A 165 7.90 -0.55 -0.51
N TYR A 166 7.35 0.56 -1.01
CA TYR A 166 8.14 1.60 -1.68
C TYR A 166 9.01 2.36 -0.68
N GLY A 167 8.45 2.83 0.43
CA GLY A 167 9.17 3.61 1.44
C GLY A 167 9.90 2.76 2.47
N THR A 168 9.33 1.62 2.84
CA THR A 168 9.82 0.74 3.90
C THR A 168 9.80 -0.72 3.48
N LEU A 169 10.78 -1.48 3.99
CA LEU A 169 10.77 -2.92 4.00
C LEU A 169 10.64 -3.36 5.46
N GLU A 170 9.73 -4.26 5.74
CA GLU A 170 9.58 -4.87 7.05
C GLU A 170 9.70 -6.39 6.98
N ALA A 171 10.27 -6.99 8.01
CA ALA A 171 10.43 -8.43 8.09
C ALA A 171 10.25 -8.93 9.53
N CYS A 172 9.74 -10.15 9.69
CA CYS A 172 9.64 -10.81 10.99
C CYS A 172 9.56 -12.33 10.85
N LEU A 173 9.71 -13.04 11.98
CA LEU A 173 9.36 -14.44 12.17
C LEU A 173 8.00 -14.53 12.84
N SER A 174 7.08 -15.31 12.28
CA SER A 174 5.83 -15.73 12.89
C SER A 174 5.87 -17.21 13.23
N THR A 175 5.60 -17.54 14.49
CA THR A 175 5.51 -18.92 14.98
C THR A 175 4.06 -19.29 15.30
N GLU A 176 3.79 -20.57 15.56
CA GLU A 176 2.48 -21.02 16.06
C GLU A 176 2.03 -20.27 17.32
N LYS A 177 3.00 -19.78 18.12
CA LYS A 177 2.75 -18.99 19.34
C LYS A 177 2.55 -17.49 19.10
N GLY A 178 2.66 -17.04 17.85
CA GLY A 178 2.54 -15.65 17.44
C GLY A 178 3.84 -15.07 16.89
N LEU A 179 3.87 -13.75 16.78
CA LEU A 179 4.97 -12.99 16.22
C LEU A 179 6.16 -12.94 17.18
N VAL A 180 7.36 -13.14 16.67
CA VAL A 180 8.61 -13.05 17.43
C VAL A 180 9.18 -11.63 17.32
N TYR A 181 8.80 -10.75 18.24
CA TYR A 181 9.08 -9.31 18.19
C TYR A 181 10.56 -8.95 18.00
N ARG A 182 11.52 -9.73 18.57
CA ARG A 182 12.96 -9.47 18.40
C ARG A 182 13.46 -9.63 16.97
N THR A 183 12.68 -10.28 16.10
CA THR A 183 13.01 -10.49 14.70
C THR A 183 12.44 -9.44 13.77
N ILE A 184 11.65 -8.50 14.33
CA ILE A 184 11.08 -7.42 13.53
C ILE A 184 12.22 -6.51 13.07
N THR A 185 12.25 -6.29 11.77
CA THR A 185 13.22 -5.41 11.11
C THR A 185 12.45 -4.43 10.25
N SER A 186 12.81 -3.15 10.31
CA SER A 186 12.24 -2.09 9.48
C SER A 186 13.38 -1.34 8.79
N LEU A 187 13.39 -1.34 7.47
CA LEU A 187 14.46 -0.83 6.61
C LEU A 187 13.90 0.13 5.57
N VAL A 188 14.81 0.81 4.85
CA VAL A 188 14.44 1.56 3.65
C VAL A 188 13.87 0.61 2.60
N GLY A 189 12.79 1.04 1.93
CA GLY A 189 12.09 0.25 0.94
C GLY A 189 12.69 0.31 -0.47
N LEU A 190 11.86 -0.02 -1.46
CA LEU A 190 12.23 -0.12 -2.88
C LEU A 190 12.78 1.20 -3.46
N ASN A 191 12.41 2.35 -2.88
CA ASN A 191 12.92 3.66 -3.29
C ASN A 191 14.46 3.74 -3.30
N TYR A 192 15.15 2.92 -2.50
CA TYR A 192 16.61 2.81 -2.55
C TYR A 192 17.09 2.35 -3.94
N ALA A 193 16.51 1.26 -4.48
CA ALA A 193 16.84 0.75 -5.81
C ALA A 193 16.41 1.72 -6.93
N VAL A 194 15.24 2.36 -6.77
CA VAL A 194 14.75 3.39 -7.69
C VAL A 194 15.76 4.54 -7.77
N ASN A 195 16.19 5.07 -6.64
CA ASN A 195 17.16 6.17 -6.58
C ASN A 195 18.55 5.78 -7.13
N LEU A 196 19.00 4.54 -6.92
CA LEU A 196 20.23 4.04 -7.55
C LEU A 196 20.11 4.03 -9.07
N THR A 197 18.95 3.59 -9.59
CA THR A 197 18.69 3.54 -11.03
C THR A 197 18.65 4.95 -11.63
N ILE A 198 17.95 5.88 -10.99
CA ILE A 198 17.93 7.31 -11.40
C ILE A 198 19.36 7.87 -11.46
N LYS A 199 20.16 7.67 -10.41
CA LYS A 199 21.56 8.15 -10.35
C LYS A 199 22.42 7.57 -11.48
N GLU A 200 22.23 6.30 -11.81
CA GLU A 200 23.00 5.65 -12.87
C GLU A 200 22.65 6.20 -14.24
N ILE A 201 21.36 6.35 -14.55
CA ILE A 201 20.90 6.90 -15.83
C ILE A 201 21.31 8.37 -15.97
N SER A 202 21.22 9.14 -14.89
CA SER A 202 21.56 10.58 -14.89
C SER A 202 23.03 10.88 -15.18
N LYS A 203 23.91 9.88 -15.13
CA LYS A 203 25.31 10.05 -15.58
C LYS A 203 25.43 10.30 -17.10
N SER A 204 24.50 9.77 -17.87
CA SER A 204 24.54 9.79 -19.33
C SER A 204 23.38 10.56 -19.96
N PHE A 205 22.27 10.77 -19.23
CA PHE A 205 21.05 11.36 -19.75
C PHE A 205 20.47 12.38 -18.76
N TYR A 206 19.97 13.50 -19.28
CA TYR A 206 19.12 14.41 -18.52
C TYR A 206 17.70 13.87 -18.49
N LEU A 207 17.21 13.47 -17.30
CA LEU A 207 15.92 12.81 -17.16
C LEU A 207 14.72 13.77 -17.29
N GLY A 208 14.89 15.05 -16.96
CA GLY A 208 13.82 16.06 -17.05
C GLY A 208 12.57 15.72 -16.24
N LEU A 209 12.71 14.89 -15.20
CA LEU A 209 11.59 14.45 -14.38
C LEU A 209 11.02 15.63 -13.59
N ARG A 210 9.69 15.80 -13.65
CA ARG A 210 8.98 16.79 -12.84
C ARG A 210 8.58 16.22 -11.48
N THR A 211 8.32 14.90 -11.42
CA THR A 211 7.92 14.20 -10.21
C THR A 211 8.59 12.83 -10.13
N GLU A 212 8.76 12.31 -8.92
CA GLU A 212 9.28 10.95 -8.69
C GLU A 212 8.40 9.88 -9.34
N HIS A 213 7.09 10.11 -9.38
CA HIS A 213 6.14 9.16 -9.96
C HIS A 213 6.43 8.86 -11.43
N GLN A 214 6.87 9.83 -12.22
CA GLN A 214 7.20 9.62 -13.64
C GLN A 214 8.27 8.54 -13.82
N PHE A 215 9.20 8.42 -12.88
CA PHE A 215 10.21 7.38 -12.93
C PHE A 215 9.72 6.01 -12.42
N ASP A 216 8.70 5.98 -11.54
CA ASP A 216 8.17 4.71 -11.04
C ASP A 216 7.58 3.84 -12.16
N VAL A 217 6.89 4.47 -13.11
CA VAL A 217 6.36 3.77 -14.30
C VAL A 217 7.51 3.20 -15.11
N ALA A 218 8.54 4.03 -15.40
CA ALA A 218 9.72 3.59 -16.13
C ALA A 218 10.47 2.46 -15.39
N PHE A 219 10.62 2.58 -14.08
CA PHE A 219 11.26 1.54 -13.26
C PHE A 219 10.45 0.22 -13.30
N LYS A 220 9.12 0.29 -13.20
CA LYS A 220 8.25 -0.88 -13.29
C LYS A 220 8.34 -1.54 -14.68
N GLU A 221 8.28 -0.76 -15.74
CA GLU A 221 8.32 -1.26 -17.13
C GLU A 221 9.73 -1.71 -17.55
N GLY A 222 10.77 -1.20 -16.92
CA GLY A 222 12.17 -1.44 -17.29
C GLY A 222 12.63 -0.64 -18.51
N LYS A 223 11.90 0.42 -18.88
CA LYS A 223 12.19 1.29 -20.00
C LYS A 223 11.73 2.72 -19.74
N ILE A 224 12.37 3.68 -20.36
CA ILE A 224 12.04 5.09 -20.27
C ILE A 224 12.13 5.77 -21.64
N ILE A 225 11.22 6.71 -21.92
CA ILE A 225 11.27 7.51 -23.14
C ILE A 225 12.02 8.82 -22.84
N LEU A 226 13.18 8.99 -23.46
CA LEU A 226 14.00 10.21 -23.37
C LEU A 226 14.24 10.75 -24.79
N ASN A 227 14.01 12.05 -25.00
CA ASN A 227 14.21 12.69 -26.29
C ASN A 227 13.49 11.96 -27.46
N ARG A 228 12.28 11.43 -27.22
CA ARG A 228 11.46 10.64 -28.17
C ARG A 228 12.07 9.27 -28.55
N GLN A 229 13.06 8.80 -27.81
CA GLN A 229 13.65 7.47 -27.99
C GLN A 229 13.40 6.63 -26.75
N GLU A 230 13.03 5.38 -26.96
CA GLU A 230 12.89 4.40 -25.88
C GLU A 230 14.30 3.91 -25.49
N LEU A 231 14.60 4.02 -24.19
CA LEU A 231 15.81 3.50 -23.58
C LEU A 231 15.43 2.32 -22.68
N ASP A 232 16.00 1.15 -22.96
CA ASP A 232 15.91 -0.01 -22.07
C ASP A 232 16.80 0.21 -20.84
N ILE A 233 16.18 0.20 -19.65
CA ILE A 233 16.84 0.34 -18.37
C ILE A 233 16.80 -0.95 -17.53
N SER A 234 16.34 -2.05 -18.10
CA SER A 234 16.15 -3.32 -17.40
C SER A 234 17.43 -3.83 -16.72
N GLN A 235 18.59 -3.73 -17.39
CA GLN A 235 19.88 -4.15 -16.82
C GLN A 235 20.37 -3.23 -15.70
N ILE A 236 20.09 -1.92 -15.82
CA ILE A 236 20.44 -0.95 -14.76
C ILE A 236 19.53 -1.20 -13.54
N ARG A 237 18.22 -1.39 -13.77
CA ARG A 237 17.25 -1.75 -12.74
C ARG A 237 17.66 -3.03 -12.01
N LYS A 238 17.99 -4.09 -12.75
CA LYS A 238 18.43 -5.36 -12.18
C LYS A 238 19.61 -5.17 -11.23
N ARG A 239 20.69 -4.52 -11.69
CA ARG A 239 21.85 -4.22 -10.84
C ARG A 239 21.51 -3.38 -9.61
N SER A 240 20.56 -2.45 -9.74
CA SER A 240 20.10 -1.63 -8.61
C SER A 240 19.32 -2.45 -7.59
N LEU A 241 18.50 -3.40 -8.03
CA LEU A 241 17.77 -4.34 -7.16
C LEU A 241 18.72 -5.32 -6.47
N GLU A 242 19.70 -5.87 -7.19
CA GLU A 242 20.75 -6.72 -6.63
C GLU A 242 21.56 -5.98 -5.56
N ARG A 243 21.94 -4.73 -5.82
CA ARG A 243 22.63 -3.89 -4.84
C ARG A 243 21.75 -3.56 -3.63
N TYR A 244 20.48 -3.25 -3.85
CA TYR A 244 19.55 -3.04 -2.74
C TYR A 244 19.50 -4.28 -1.84
N TYR A 245 19.47 -5.47 -2.44
CA TYR A 245 19.50 -6.73 -1.69
C TYR A 245 20.81 -6.90 -0.91
N THR A 246 21.95 -6.77 -1.59
CA THR A 246 23.29 -7.05 -0.99
C THR A 246 23.72 -5.99 0.01
N ASP A 247 23.43 -4.71 -0.27
CA ASP A 247 23.91 -3.59 0.56
C ASP A 247 23.00 -3.34 1.78
N ILE A 248 21.69 -3.62 1.64
CA ILE A 248 20.67 -3.29 2.65
C ILE A 248 20.00 -4.55 3.21
N ILE A 249 19.31 -5.35 2.37
CA ILE A 249 18.38 -6.36 2.86
C ILE A 249 19.13 -7.50 3.56
N SER A 250 20.05 -8.17 2.85
CA SER A 250 20.73 -9.37 3.34
C SER A 250 21.51 -9.14 4.65
N PRO A 251 22.31 -8.07 4.80
CA PRO A 251 23.03 -7.84 6.06
C PRO A 251 22.11 -7.66 7.27
N TYR A 252 21.00 -6.94 7.08
CA TYR A 252 20.07 -6.69 8.18
C TYR A 252 19.27 -7.93 8.56
N LEU A 253 18.80 -8.72 7.60
CA LEU A 253 18.08 -9.98 7.87
C LEU A 253 18.99 -10.98 8.58
N ARG A 254 20.25 -11.12 8.15
CA ARG A 254 21.25 -11.98 8.80
C ARG A 254 21.57 -11.56 10.24
N ASN A 255 21.49 -10.27 10.53
CA ASN A 255 21.70 -9.78 11.90
C ASN A 255 20.44 -10.00 12.79
N ALA A 256 19.24 -9.86 12.22
CA ALA A 256 17.99 -10.00 12.96
C ALA A 256 17.59 -11.45 13.20
N TRP A 257 17.87 -12.36 12.27
CA TRP A 257 17.48 -13.76 12.31
C TRP A 257 18.67 -14.64 12.71
N LYS A 258 18.51 -15.39 13.80
CA LYS A 258 19.53 -16.29 14.34
C LYS A 258 19.36 -17.70 13.78
N ASP A 259 20.40 -18.53 13.82
CA ASP A 259 20.38 -19.91 13.35
C ASP A 259 19.25 -20.73 13.99
N ASP A 260 18.93 -20.46 15.26
CA ASP A 260 17.84 -21.13 15.96
C ASP A 260 16.45 -20.81 15.38
N ASP A 261 16.28 -19.65 14.74
CA ASP A 261 15.01 -19.24 14.10
C ASP A 261 14.70 -20.10 12.87
N PHE A 262 15.73 -20.62 12.22
CA PHE A 262 15.58 -21.45 11.03
C PHE A 262 15.28 -22.94 11.34
N LYS A 263 15.57 -23.42 12.56
CA LYS A 263 15.44 -24.85 12.90
C LYS A 263 14.03 -25.42 12.66
N ASN A 264 13.00 -24.61 12.93
CA ASN A 264 11.60 -25.03 12.82
C ASN A 264 10.82 -24.20 11.78
N THR A 265 11.53 -23.47 10.90
CA THR A 265 10.94 -22.59 9.90
C THR A 265 11.32 -23.06 8.51
N LYS A 266 10.32 -23.34 7.66
CA LYS A 266 10.54 -23.90 6.32
C LYS A 266 10.15 -22.93 5.22
N SER A 267 9.46 -21.84 5.52
CA SER A 267 8.89 -20.94 4.53
C SER A 267 9.35 -19.51 4.76
N LEU A 268 9.62 -18.80 3.65
CA LEU A 268 9.81 -17.37 3.58
C LEU A 268 8.77 -16.77 2.64
N LEU A 269 7.87 -15.95 3.17
CA LEU A 269 6.81 -15.29 2.45
C LEU A 269 7.26 -13.89 2.03
N LEU A 270 7.09 -13.54 0.75
CA LEU A 270 7.37 -12.21 0.21
C LEU A 270 6.05 -11.53 -0.15
N THR A 271 5.87 -10.28 0.30
CA THR A 271 4.69 -9.45 0.04
C THR A 271 5.09 -8.01 -0.28
N GLY A 272 4.11 -7.16 -0.61
CA GLY A 272 4.33 -5.78 -1.04
C GLY A 272 4.78 -5.64 -2.49
N GLY A 273 4.80 -4.41 -2.99
CA GLY A 273 5.09 -4.12 -4.40
C GLY A 273 6.49 -4.56 -4.87
N GLY A 274 7.46 -4.59 -3.96
CA GLY A 274 8.83 -5.05 -4.28
C GLY A 274 8.91 -6.54 -4.61
N SER A 275 7.96 -7.36 -4.11
CA SER A 275 7.90 -8.80 -4.41
C SER A 275 7.49 -9.10 -5.87
N LEU A 276 7.05 -8.10 -6.63
CA LEU A 276 6.72 -8.24 -8.04
C LEU A 276 7.95 -8.17 -8.97
N TYR A 277 9.11 -7.80 -8.44
CA TYR A 277 10.36 -7.78 -9.22
C TYR A 277 11.08 -9.12 -9.11
N SER A 278 11.05 -9.91 -10.18
CA SER A 278 11.69 -11.23 -10.24
C SER A 278 13.16 -11.20 -9.86
N ASP A 279 13.92 -10.20 -10.35
CA ASP A 279 15.33 -10.04 -10.01
C ASP A 279 15.58 -9.92 -8.49
N LEU A 280 14.68 -9.24 -7.75
CA LEU A 280 14.78 -9.14 -6.30
C LEU A 280 14.36 -10.45 -5.61
N VAL A 281 13.30 -11.08 -6.09
CA VAL A 281 12.84 -12.39 -5.58
C VAL A 281 13.91 -13.46 -5.76
N ASP A 282 14.62 -13.44 -6.87
CA ASP A 282 15.71 -14.40 -7.15
C ASP A 282 16.90 -14.20 -6.19
N CYS A 283 17.16 -12.98 -5.73
CA CYS A 283 18.13 -12.74 -4.67
C CYS A 283 17.72 -13.44 -3.36
N PHE A 284 16.45 -13.33 -2.95
CA PHE A 284 15.95 -14.06 -1.77
C PHE A 284 16.03 -15.57 -1.94
N LYS A 285 15.63 -16.11 -3.10
CA LYS A 285 15.70 -17.55 -3.38
C LYS A 285 17.12 -18.09 -3.34
N LYS A 286 18.08 -17.29 -3.78
CA LYS A 286 19.50 -17.66 -3.78
C LYS A 286 20.10 -17.62 -2.36
N ASP A 287 19.74 -16.61 -1.56
CA ASP A 287 20.28 -16.42 -0.21
C ASP A 287 19.64 -17.37 0.83
N PHE A 288 18.37 -17.72 0.62
CA PHE A 288 17.58 -18.62 1.47
C PHE A 288 17.14 -19.89 0.69
N ASP A 289 18.07 -20.52 -0.03
CA ASP A 289 17.82 -21.71 -0.87
C ASP A 289 17.35 -22.93 -0.08
N PHE A 290 17.60 -22.95 1.23
CA PHE A 290 17.12 -23.96 2.17
C PHE A 290 15.68 -23.72 2.67
N LEU A 291 15.06 -22.58 2.32
CA LEU A 291 13.67 -22.26 2.63
C LEU A 291 12.81 -22.30 1.36
N ASN A 292 11.51 -22.61 1.54
CA ASN A 292 10.53 -22.41 0.49
C ASN A 292 10.18 -20.91 0.37
N VAL A 293 10.87 -20.19 -0.51
CA VAL A 293 10.63 -18.77 -0.78
C VAL A 293 9.48 -18.62 -1.77
N GLN A 294 8.38 -17.99 -1.35
CA GLN A 294 7.19 -17.81 -2.16
C GLN A 294 6.60 -16.40 -2.02
N ILE A 295 6.03 -15.90 -3.11
CA ILE A 295 5.24 -14.67 -3.10
C ILE A 295 3.84 -15.03 -2.61
N VAL A 296 3.27 -14.22 -1.71
CA VAL A 296 1.89 -14.41 -1.25
C VAL A 296 0.88 -14.13 -2.37
N PRO A 297 -0.34 -14.70 -2.32
CA PRO A 297 -1.43 -14.25 -3.17
C PRO A 297 -1.68 -12.75 -2.94
N ASN A 298 -1.95 -12.01 -4.04
CA ASN A 298 -2.28 -10.58 -3.97
C ASN A 298 -1.31 -9.73 -3.11
N PRO A 299 -0.01 -9.71 -3.41
CA PRO A 299 0.98 -9.09 -2.53
C PRO A 299 0.78 -7.59 -2.32
N LEU A 300 0.06 -6.89 -3.20
CA LEU A 300 -0.24 -5.46 -3.07
C LEU A 300 -1.36 -5.16 -2.06
N THR A 301 -2.23 -6.13 -1.77
CA THR A 301 -3.38 -5.94 -0.87
C THR A 301 -3.21 -6.66 0.47
N PHE A 302 -2.10 -7.36 0.64
CA PHE A 302 -1.93 -8.33 1.73
C PHE A 302 -1.98 -7.69 3.12
N ALA A 303 -1.40 -6.50 3.31
CA ALA A 303 -1.49 -5.77 4.58
C ALA A 303 -2.93 -5.33 4.87
N SER A 304 -3.63 -4.74 3.88
CA SER A 304 -5.02 -4.31 4.05
C SER A 304 -6.00 -5.47 4.27
N GLU A 305 -5.73 -6.64 3.69
CA GLU A 305 -6.45 -7.87 4.00
C GLU A 305 -6.29 -8.26 5.48
N GLY A 306 -5.06 -8.17 6.01
CA GLY A 306 -4.79 -8.39 7.43
C GLY A 306 -5.52 -7.41 8.33
N TYR A 307 -5.55 -6.12 7.96
CA TYR A 307 -6.33 -5.10 8.66
C TYR A 307 -7.84 -5.42 8.63
N CYS A 308 -8.37 -5.81 7.48
CA CYS A 308 -9.79 -6.16 7.34
C CYS A 308 -10.16 -7.40 8.18
N ILE A 309 -9.31 -8.41 8.23
CA ILE A 309 -9.50 -9.59 9.09
C ILE A 309 -9.50 -9.18 10.56
N ARG A 310 -8.56 -8.33 10.99
CA ARG A 310 -8.52 -7.80 12.35
C ARG A 310 -9.76 -6.97 12.68
N SER A 311 -10.19 -6.15 11.75
CA SER A 311 -11.42 -5.37 11.88
C SER A 311 -12.67 -6.27 12.04
N LEU A 312 -12.74 -7.37 11.30
CA LEU A 312 -13.82 -8.36 11.45
C LEU A 312 -13.85 -8.96 12.86
N GLU A 313 -12.68 -9.25 13.44
CA GLU A 313 -12.58 -9.73 14.83
C GLU A 313 -13.10 -8.68 15.82
N ASN A 314 -12.68 -7.42 15.65
CA ASN A 314 -13.13 -6.29 16.48
C ASN A 314 -14.64 -6.02 16.34
N SER A 315 -15.22 -6.42 15.23
CA SER A 315 -16.66 -6.28 14.92
C SER A 315 -17.48 -7.50 15.35
N ASN A 316 -16.90 -8.43 16.12
CA ASN A 316 -17.56 -9.69 16.52
C ASN A 316 -18.11 -10.49 15.32
N GLY A 317 -17.40 -10.43 14.17
CA GLY A 317 -17.79 -11.13 12.96
C GLY A 317 -18.77 -10.38 12.05
N ASP A 318 -19.08 -9.12 12.37
CA ASP A 318 -19.92 -8.28 11.50
C ASP A 318 -19.12 -7.82 10.27
N LYS A 319 -19.42 -8.44 9.13
CA LYS A 319 -18.76 -8.15 7.85
C LYS A 319 -19.09 -6.75 7.31
N ASP A 320 -20.29 -6.24 7.60
CA ASP A 320 -20.71 -4.93 7.11
C ASP A 320 -19.96 -3.80 7.81
N ALA A 321 -19.54 -4.03 9.06
CA ALA A 321 -18.75 -3.08 9.83
C ALA A 321 -17.22 -3.20 9.60
N ALA A 322 -16.73 -4.31 9.05
CA ALA A 322 -15.29 -4.55 8.91
C ALA A 322 -14.66 -3.73 7.77
N LEU A 323 -13.56 -3.02 8.07
CA LEU A 323 -12.83 -2.18 7.12
C LEU A 323 -11.33 -2.19 7.42
N GLY A 324 -10.52 -2.53 6.43
CA GLY A 324 -9.07 -2.35 6.44
C GLY A 324 -8.63 -1.26 5.45
N ILE A 325 -7.82 -0.31 5.88
CA ILE A 325 -7.23 0.69 4.97
C ILE A 325 -5.71 0.69 5.19
N ASP A 326 -4.99 0.46 4.11
CA ASP A 326 -3.53 0.60 4.05
C ASP A 326 -3.17 1.86 3.26
N ILE A 327 -2.56 2.84 3.92
CA ILE A 327 -2.13 4.11 3.30
C ILE A 327 -0.62 4.06 3.13
N GLY A 328 -0.20 3.46 2.01
CA GLY A 328 1.22 3.33 1.68
C GLY A 328 1.76 4.50 0.84
N ASN A 329 3.08 4.59 0.74
CA ASN A 329 3.77 5.66 -0.01
C ASN A 329 3.52 5.61 -1.53
N SER A 330 3.17 4.48 -2.08
CA SER A 330 2.93 4.30 -3.52
C SER A 330 1.46 4.07 -3.84
N THR A 331 0.77 3.34 -2.97
CA THR A 331 -0.62 2.92 -3.17
C THR A 331 -1.38 3.00 -1.85
N THR A 332 -2.65 3.37 -1.95
CA THR A 332 -3.63 3.21 -0.88
C THR A 332 -4.55 2.07 -1.23
N VAL A 333 -4.81 1.19 -0.28
CA VAL A 333 -5.65 0.00 -0.45
C VAL A 333 -6.77 -0.02 0.56
N VAL A 334 -8.00 -0.23 0.08
CA VAL A 334 -9.19 -0.36 0.90
C VAL A 334 -9.72 -1.78 0.77
N THR A 335 -9.80 -2.53 1.85
CA THR A 335 -10.30 -3.91 1.86
C THR A 335 -11.52 -4.01 2.77
N LEU A 336 -12.59 -4.60 2.25
CA LEU A 336 -13.85 -4.81 2.95
C LEU A 336 -14.52 -6.11 2.48
N PHE A 337 -15.62 -6.49 3.10
CA PHE A 337 -16.44 -7.61 2.65
C PHE A 337 -17.54 -7.12 1.70
N PRO A 338 -17.83 -7.85 0.59
CA PRO A 338 -18.92 -7.50 -0.30
C PRO A 338 -20.25 -7.54 0.44
N LYS A 339 -21.15 -6.65 0.07
CA LYS A 339 -22.52 -6.61 0.63
C LYS A 339 -23.26 -7.91 0.27
N LYS A 340 -23.95 -8.51 1.23
CA LYS A 340 -24.80 -9.68 0.96
C LYS A 340 -25.82 -9.33 -0.10
N GLY A 341 -25.69 -9.88 -1.31
CA GLY A 341 -26.64 -9.73 -2.42
C GLY A 341 -26.05 -9.23 -3.75
N GLU A 342 -24.82 -8.73 -3.78
CA GLU A 342 -24.12 -8.52 -5.05
C GLU A 342 -23.39 -9.81 -5.44
N VAL A 343 -24.00 -10.59 -6.31
CA VAL A 343 -23.31 -11.68 -7.03
C VAL A 343 -22.39 -10.99 -8.03
N VAL A 344 -21.10 -11.09 -7.81
CA VAL A 344 -20.09 -10.69 -8.81
C VAL A 344 -20.27 -11.63 -10.00
N GLU A 345 -20.88 -11.13 -11.08
CA GLU A 345 -20.75 -11.78 -12.37
C GLU A 345 -19.27 -11.69 -12.78
N SER A 346 -18.65 -12.87 -12.83
CA SER A 346 -17.25 -13.11 -13.18
C SER A 346 -16.99 -12.88 -14.67
#